data_663707503a8144bc561e77ab01e92aa6
#
_entry.id   663707503a8144bc561e77ab01e92aa6
#
_cell.length_a   1.000
_cell.length_b   1.000
_cell.length_c   1.000
_cell.angle_alpha   90.00
_cell.angle_beta   90.00
_cell.angle_gamma   90.00
#
_symmetry.space_group_name_H-M   'P 1'
#
loop_
_entity.id
_entity.type
_entity.pdbx_description
1 polymer ?
#
loop_
_entity_poly.entity_id
_entity_poly.type
_entity_poly.pdbx_seq_one_letter_code
_entity_poly.pdbx_strand_id
1 'polypeptide(L)'
;SMFKILDNDRMDLKIKHRVFNEFLIFAYKNPAYLKDIDKAIPYFDIDREINVAKELGKFFWNKNDLEKTVYYFEKGLKKNPEDVDAMELYLEALIQKQDYQLVTRKADDYLELFPTQSDFYFYSGLGYNQLKEFKKAKSILENGLDFVIENKVLEANFYKQLIISCENLNDNAKKELYNNKLKQLQK
;
A
#
# COMPACT_ATOMS: atom_id res chain seq x y z
N SER A 1 29.51 15.69 -8.09
CA SER A 1 28.19 15.25 -8.60
C SER A 1 27.91 13.85 -8.10
N MET A 2 26.69 13.58 -7.63
CA MET A 2 26.21 12.25 -7.23
C MET A 2 26.53 11.20 -8.31
N PHE A 3 26.20 11.47 -9.58
CA PHE A 3 26.42 10.53 -10.67
C PHE A 3 27.87 10.09 -10.86
N LYS A 4 28.89 10.94 -10.58
CA LYS A 4 30.30 10.51 -10.61
C LYS A 4 30.60 9.39 -9.61
N ILE A 5 29.88 9.35 -8.49
CA ILE A 5 30.00 8.28 -7.49
C ILE A 5 29.20 7.06 -7.90
N LEU A 6 28.00 7.26 -8.44
CA LEU A 6 27.15 6.17 -8.92
C LEU A 6 27.77 5.43 -10.11
N ASP A 7 28.43 6.15 -11.04
CA ASP A 7 29.12 5.60 -12.22
C ASP A 7 30.41 4.83 -11.85
N ASN A 8 30.91 4.94 -10.64
CA ASN A 8 32.14 4.28 -10.24
C ASN A 8 31.86 2.83 -9.81
N ASP A 9 32.21 1.87 -10.66
CA ASP A 9 32.02 0.43 -10.41
C ASP A 9 32.82 -0.12 -9.23
N ARG A 10 33.90 0.59 -8.83
CA ARG A 10 34.71 0.21 -7.66
C ARG A 10 34.16 0.76 -6.35
N MET A 11 33.13 1.61 -6.41
CA MET A 11 32.53 2.19 -5.22
C MET A 11 31.59 1.17 -4.54
N ASP A 12 31.75 1.03 -3.23
CA ASP A 12 30.88 0.18 -2.42
C ASP A 12 29.41 0.64 -2.52
N LEU A 13 28.50 -0.33 -2.63
CA LEU A 13 27.08 -0.06 -2.79
C LEU A 13 26.50 0.73 -1.61
N LYS A 14 26.97 0.48 -0.38
CA LYS A 14 26.55 1.23 0.81
C LYS A 14 26.93 2.71 0.72
N ILE A 15 28.09 3.02 0.13
CA ILE A 15 28.51 4.41 -0.12
C ILE A 15 27.60 5.05 -1.16
N LYS A 16 27.27 4.33 -2.24
CA LYS A 16 26.33 4.80 -3.27
C LYS A 16 24.95 5.12 -2.64
N HIS A 17 24.42 4.24 -1.80
CA HIS A 17 23.16 4.47 -1.07
C HIS A 17 23.23 5.70 -0.18
N ARG A 18 24.31 5.88 0.57
CA ARG A 18 24.47 7.06 1.44
C ARG A 18 24.47 8.36 0.64
N VAL A 19 25.24 8.42 -0.44
CA VAL A 19 25.31 9.59 -1.33
C VAL A 19 23.96 9.87 -1.98
N PHE A 20 23.24 8.83 -2.39
CA PHE A 20 21.90 8.96 -2.93
C PHE A 20 20.92 9.54 -1.90
N ASN A 21 20.93 9.06 -0.66
CA ASN A 21 20.08 9.56 0.41
C ASN A 21 20.36 11.04 0.75
N GLU A 22 21.62 11.43 0.79
CA GLU A 22 21.99 12.84 0.97
C GLU A 22 21.48 13.70 -0.20
N PHE A 23 21.61 13.19 -1.43
CA PHE A 23 21.09 13.86 -2.61
C PHE A 23 19.56 13.94 -2.62
N LEU A 24 18.85 12.91 -2.17
CA LEU A 24 17.39 12.90 -2.06
C LEU A 24 16.90 14.04 -1.14
N ILE A 25 17.55 14.22 0.02
CA ILE A 25 17.23 15.30 0.96
C ILE A 25 17.48 16.67 0.31
N PHE A 26 18.57 16.80 -0.43
CA PHE A 26 18.89 18.03 -1.16
C PHE A 26 17.86 18.31 -2.27
N ALA A 27 17.54 17.30 -3.10
CA ALA A 27 16.62 17.42 -4.22
C ALA A 27 15.18 17.72 -3.74
N TYR A 28 14.79 17.19 -2.58
CA TYR A 28 13.50 17.52 -1.98
C TYR A 28 13.35 19.01 -1.67
N LYS A 29 14.44 19.64 -1.19
CA LYS A 29 14.50 21.09 -0.94
C LYS A 29 14.70 21.93 -2.21
N ASN A 30 15.13 21.30 -3.30
CA ASN A 30 15.44 21.94 -4.57
C ASN A 30 14.74 21.19 -5.73
N PRO A 31 13.44 21.43 -5.98
CA PRO A 31 12.61 20.61 -6.88
C PRO A 31 13.14 20.44 -8.31
N ALA A 32 13.96 21.36 -8.81
CA ALA A 32 14.60 21.24 -10.12
C ALA A 32 15.47 19.98 -10.27
N TYR A 33 15.94 19.41 -9.16
CA TYR A 33 16.79 18.21 -9.12
C TYR A 33 16.00 16.91 -8.91
N LEU A 34 14.68 16.96 -8.67
CA LEU A 34 13.86 15.74 -8.44
C LEU A 34 13.90 14.77 -9.62
N LYS A 35 13.98 15.29 -10.86
CA LYS A 35 14.13 14.45 -12.06
C LYS A 35 15.39 13.57 -12.06
N ASP A 36 16.42 13.95 -11.31
CA ASP A 36 17.67 13.19 -11.22
C ASP A 36 17.55 12.00 -10.25
N ILE A 37 16.54 12.00 -9.37
CA ILE A 37 16.23 10.86 -8.51
C ILE A 37 15.86 9.65 -9.38
N ASP A 38 14.95 9.81 -10.36
CA ASP A 38 14.55 8.72 -11.27
C ASP A 38 15.71 8.16 -12.08
N LYS A 39 16.63 9.03 -12.52
CA LYS A 39 17.84 8.62 -13.24
C LYS A 39 18.81 7.82 -12.39
N ALA A 40 18.75 8.00 -11.07
CA ALA A 40 19.64 7.29 -10.14
C ALA A 40 19.15 5.89 -9.77
N ILE A 41 17.84 5.60 -9.85
CA ILE A 41 17.26 4.32 -9.45
C ILE A 41 17.95 3.11 -10.13
N PRO A 42 18.21 3.10 -11.44
CA PRO A 42 18.83 1.96 -12.12
C PRO A 42 20.20 1.56 -11.58
N TYR A 43 20.94 2.48 -10.97
CA TYR A 43 22.25 2.17 -10.35
C TYR A 43 22.14 1.21 -9.16
N PHE A 44 20.93 1.05 -8.60
CA PHE A 44 20.63 0.19 -7.46
C PHE A 44 19.88 -1.08 -7.86
N ASP A 45 19.69 -1.34 -9.16
CA ASP A 45 18.97 -2.56 -9.62
C ASP A 45 19.72 -3.85 -9.30
N ILE A 46 21.03 -3.77 -9.07
CA ILE A 46 21.88 -4.88 -8.62
C ILE A 46 21.64 -5.24 -7.14
N ASP A 47 21.08 -4.31 -6.35
CA ASP A 47 20.76 -4.56 -4.94
C ASP A 47 19.55 -5.48 -4.85
N ARG A 48 19.74 -6.64 -4.19
CA ARG A 48 18.68 -7.62 -3.96
C ARG A 48 17.97 -7.43 -2.61
N GLU A 49 18.59 -6.68 -1.70
CA GLU A 49 18.08 -6.45 -0.35
C GLU A 49 17.23 -5.18 -0.28
N ILE A 50 17.63 -4.13 -1.01
CA ILE A 50 16.97 -2.83 -0.96
C ILE A 50 16.31 -2.50 -2.30
N ASN A 51 14.99 -2.33 -2.26
CA ASN A 51 14.23 -1.76 -3.37
C ASN A 51 14.16 -0.24 -3.20
N VAL A 52 15.07 0.48 -3.88
CA VAL A 52 15.19 1.94 -3.76
C VAL A 52 13.90 2.67 -4.13
N ALA A 53 13.15 2.17 -5.11
CA ALA A 53 11.87 2.79 -5.46
C ALA A 53 10.83 2.64 -4.33
N LYS A 54 10.78 1.48 -3.65
CA LYS A 54 9.95 1.30 -2.44
C LYS A 54 10.34 2.27 -1.33
N GLU A 55 11.64 2.44 -1.07
CA GLU A 55 12.12 3.37 -0.05
C GLU A 55 11.81 4.84 -0.41
N LEU A 56 11.87 5.21 -1.69
CA LEU A 56 11.39 6.51 -2.17
C LEU A 56 9.89 6.70 -1.92
N GLY A 57 9.07 5.68 -2.17
CA GLY A 57 7.65 5.70 -1.83
C GLY A 57 7.41 6.03 -0.36
N LYS A 58 8.12 5.35 0.55
CA LYS A 58 8.07 5.61 1.99
C LYS A 58 8.55 7.03 2.35
N PHE A 59 9.61 7.51 1.70
CA PHE A 59 10.11 8.87 1.91
C PHE A 59 9.05 9.92 1.56
N PHE A 60 8.43 9.81 0.39
CA PHE A 60 7.41 10.79 -0.05
C PHE A 60 6.10 10.65 0.74
N TRP A 61 5.76 9.44 1.21
CA TRP A 61 4.67 9.24 2.17
C TRP A 61 4.86 10.11 3.43
N ASN A 62 6.04 10.04 4.04
CA ASN A 62 6.40 10.84 5.21
C ASN A 62 6.42 12.35 4.94
N LYS A 63 6.42 12.75 3.66
CA LYS A 63 6.34 14.15 3.23
C LYS A 63 4.93 14.58 2.81
N ASN A 64 3.93 13.68 2.95
CA ASN A 64 2.55 13.87 2.48
C ASN A 64 2.44 14.18 0.97
N ASP A 65 3.42 13.76 0.16
CA ASP A 65 3.39 13.85 -1.30
C ASP A 65 2.82 12.56 -1.88
N LEU A 66 1.48 12.45 -1.87
CA LEU A 66 0.79 11.23 -2.29
C LEU A 66 1.00 10.90 -3.78
N GLU A 67 1.21 11.88 -4.64
CA GLU A 67 1.48 11.64 -6.07
C GLU A 67 2.79 10.87 -6.25
N LYS A 68 3.88 11.36 -5.63
CA LYS A 68 5.17 10.68 -5.68
C LYS A 68 5.16 9.37 -4.90
N THR A 69 4.43 9.30 -3.79
CA THR A 69 4.25 8.06 -3.02
C THR A 69 3.72 6.94 -3.90
N VAL A 70 2.59 7.17 -4.56
CA VAL A 70 1.96 6.20 -5.46
C VAL A 70 2.89 5.85 -6.63
N TYR A 71 3.49 6.85 -7.26
CA TYR A 71 4.43 6.66 -8.37
C TYR A 71 5.61 5.75 -8.00
N TYR A 72 6.23 5.98 -6.85
CA TYR A 72 7.40 5.19 -6.45
C TYR A 72 7.04 3.81 -5.91
N PHE A 73 5.91 3.63 -5.22
CA PHE A 73 5.44 2.28 -4.87
C PHE A 73 5.11 1.46 -6.11
N GLU A 74 4.44 2.05 -7.09
CA GLU A 74 4.18 1.36 -8.37
C GLU A 74 5.48 0.93 -9.06
N LYS A 75 6.47 1.81 -9.07
CA LYS A 75 7.80 1.52 -9.64
C LYS A 75 8.52 0.41 -8.86
N GLY A 76 8.42 0.42 -7.53
CA GLY A 76 8.97 -0.63 -6.66
C GLY A 76 8.34 -1.99 -6.91
N LEU A 77 7.01 -2.02 -7.10
CA LEU A 77 6.27 -3.24 -7.42
C LEU A 77 6.55 -3.78 -8.83
N LYS A 78 6.94 -2.93 -9.80
CA LYS A 78 7.43 -3.41 -11.10
C LYS A 78 8.75 -4.18 -10.97
N LYS A 79 9.60 -3.81 -10.00
CA LYS A 79 10.86 -4.52 -9.71
C LYS A 79 10.59 -5.79 -8.90
N ASN A 80 9.78 -5.71 -7.87
CA ASN A 80 9.44 -6.80 -6.96
C ASN A 80 7.92 -7.00 -6.91
N PRO A 81 7.33 -7.72 -7.88
CA PRO A 81 5.87 -7.81 -8.02
C PRO A 81 5.17 -8.66 -6.95
N GLU A 82 5.91 -9.36 -6.11
CA GLU A 82 5.40 -10.19 -5.01
C GLU A 82 5.73 -9.61 -3.62
N ASP A 83 6.15 -8.33 -3.55
CA ASP A 83 6.42 -7.65 -2.28
C ASP A 83 5.09 -7.24 -1.61
N VAL A 84 4.56 -8.11 -0.75
CA VAL A 84 3.27 -7.91 -0.04
C VAL A 84 3.28 -6.61 0.75
N ASP A 85 4.36 -6.27 1.47
CA ASP A 85 4.47 -5.01 2.22
C ASP A 85 4.37 -3.78 1.28
N ALA A 86 5.00 -3.83 0.10
CA ALA A 86 4.86 -2.77 -0.89
C ALA A 86 3.43 -2.69 -1.47
N MET A 87 2.75 -3.84 -1.66
CA MET A 87 1.36 -3.88 -2.13
C MET A 87 0.42 -3.21 -1.12
N GLU A 88 0.57 -3.52 0.17
CA GLU A 88 -0.23 -2.92 1.24
C GLU A 88 -0.01 -1.41 1.32
N LEU A 89 1.24 -0.95 1.35
CA LEU A 89 1.58 0.47 1.35
C LEU A 89 1.05 1.21 0.11
N TYR A 90 1.08 0.55 -1.05
CA TYR A 90 0.53 1.11 -2.28
C TYR A 90 -0.99 1.28 -2.20
N LEU A 91 -1.71 0.26 -1.70
CA LEU A 91 -3.16 0.33 -1.50
C LEU A 91 -3.55 1.41 -0.49
N GLU A 92 -2.81 1.53 0.62
CA GLU A 92 -3.02 2.61 1.59
C GLU A 92 -2.83 4.00 0.97
N ALA A 93 -1.80 4.18 0.14
CA ALA A 93 -1.57 5.44 -0.57
C ALA A 93 -2.72 5.78 -1.53
N LEU A 94 -3.24 4.78 -2.25
CA LEU A 94 -4.39 4.94 -3.13
C LEU A 94 -5.67 5.29 -2.35
N ILE A 95 -5.87 4.72 -1.17
CA ILE A 95 -6.99 5.06 -0.28
C ILE A 95 -6.90 6.51 0.17
N GLN A 96 -5.71 6.98 0.58
CA GLN A 96 -5.52 8.38 0.94
C GLN A 96 -5.77 9.33 -0.24
N LYS A 97 -5.44 8.91 -1.46
CA LYS A 97 -5.80 9.63 -2.70
C LYS A 97 -7.28 9.52 -3.05
N GLN A 98 -8.03 8.67 -2.39
CA GLN A 98 -9.42 8.36 -2.69
C GLN A 98 -9.63 7.76 -4.10
N ASP A 99 -8.61 7.11 -4.66
CA ASP A 99 -8.70 6.39 -5.94
C ASP A 99 -9.25 4.97 -5.72
N TYR A 100 -10.50 4.90 -5.29
CA TYR A 100 -11.12 3.64 -4.91
C TYR A 100 -11.32 2.67 -6.08
N GLN A 101 -11.41 3.16 -7.32
CA GLN A 101 -11.44 2.30 -8.50
C GLN A 101 -10.11 1.55 -8.68
N LEU A 102 -9.00 2.25 -8.47
CA LEU A 102 -7.68 1.61 -8.55
C LEU A 102 -7.43 0.71 -7.33
N VAL A 103 -7.90 1.11 -6.14
CA VAL A 103 -7.84 0.26 -4.93
C VAL A 103 -8.51 -1.09 -5.18
N THR A 104 -9.76 -1.13 -5.62
CA THR A 104 -10.48 -2.39 -5.83
C THR A 104 -9.80 -3.25 -6.88
N ARG A 105 -9.44 -2.68 -8.03
CA ARG A 105 -8.73 -3.42 -9.09
C ARG A 105 -7.42 -4.03 -8.61
N LYS A 106 -6.59 -3.24 -7.91
CA LYS A 106 -5.30 -3.73 -7.43
C LYS A 106 -5.42 -4.74 -6.29
N ALA A 107 -6.33 -4.51 -5.35
CA ALA A 107 -6.58 -5.48 -4.28
C ALA A 107 -7.12 -6.81 -4.84
N ASP A 108 -8.01 -6.77 -5.82
CA ASP A 108 -8.51 -7.98 -6.49
C ASP A 108 -7.39 -8.71 -7.26
N ASP A 109 -6.52 -7.98 -8.01
CA ASP A 109 -5.34 -8.56 -8.66
C ASP A 109 -4.41 -9.24 -7.63
N TYR A 110 -4.21 -8.62 -6.47
CA TYR A 110 -3.35 -9.17 -5.40
C TYR A 110 -3.98 -10.39 -4.72
N LEU A 111 -5.29 -10.46 -4.60
CA LEU A 111 -6.00 -11.64 -4.10
C LEU A 111 -5.85 -12.87 -5.02
N GLU A 112 -5.69 -12.66 -6.33
CA GLU A 112 -5.38 -13.76 -7.25
C GLU A 112 -4.00 -14.37 -6.97
N LEU A 113 -3.03 -13.55 -6.53
CA LEU A 113 -1.67 -13.99 -6.19
C LEU A 113 -1.57 -14.52 -4.75
N PHE A 114 -2.28 -13.88 -3.82
CA PHE A 114 -2.20 -14.13 -2.37
C PHE A 114 -3.62 -14.35 -1.78
N PRO A 115 -4.29 -15.46 -2.09
CA PRO A 115 -5.70 -15.68 -1.75
C PRO A 115 -5.99 -15.84 -0.25
N THR A 116 -4.96 -15.93 0.60
CA THR A 116 -5.10 -16.01 2.06
C THR A 116 -4.68 -14.75 2.79
N GLN A 117 -4.29 -13.69 2.05
CA GLN A 117 -3.86 -12.42 2.65
C GLN A 117 -5.09 -11.57 3.01
N SER A 118 -5.46 -11.57 4.28
CA SER A 118 -6.66 -10.89 4.80
C SER A 118 -6.69 -9.39 4.50
N ASP A 119 -5.55 -8.72 4.52
CA ASP A 119 -5.47 -7.28 4.26
C ASP A 119 -5.99 -6.91 2.86
N PHE A 120 -5.75 -7.75 1.85
CA PHE A 120 -6.25 -7.47 0.50
C PHE A 120 -7.77 -7.59 0.39
N TYR A 121 -8.40 -8.51 1.13
CA TYR A 121 -9.86 -8.55 1.26
C TYR A 121 -10.39 -7.29 1.93
N PHE A 122 -9.71 -6.82 2.97
CA PHE A 122 -10.09 -5.59 3.65
C PHE A 122 -10.04 -4.38 2.72
N TYR A 123 -8.94 -4.18 2.00
CA TYR A 123 -8.79 -3.05 1.07
C TYR A 123 -9.78 -3.12 -0.09
N SER A 124 -10.00 -4.30 -0.67
CA SER A 124 -11.00 -4.51 -1.71
C SER A 124 -12.41 -4.17 -1.19
N GLY A 125 -12.80 -4.71 -0.04
CA GLY A 125 -14.11 -4.45 0.56
C GLY A 125 -14.33 -2.99 0.94
N LEU A 126 -13.31 -2.32 1.50
CA LEU A 126 -13.34 -0.90 1.76
C LEU A 126 -13.54 -0.10 0.46
N GLY A 127 -12.77 -0.41 -0.58
CA GLY A 127 -12.89 0.23 -1.88
C GLY A 127 -14.29 0.07 -2.48
N TYR A 128 -14.85 -1.14 -2.47
CA TYR A 128 -16.21 -1.38 -2.95
C TYR A 128 -17.29 -0.64 -2.14
N ASN A 129 -17.13 -0.51 -0.81
CA ASN A 129 -18.03 0.30 0.00
C ASN A 129 -17.98 1.77 -0.41
N GLN A 130 -16.80 2.34 -0.66
CA GLN A 130 -16.65 3.72 -1.11
C GLN A 130 -17.26 3.95 -2.50
N LEU A 131 -17.17 2.94 -3.37
CA LEU A 131 -17.83 2.93 -4.70
C LEU A 131 -19.34 2.63 -4.63
N LYS A 132 -19.90 2.42 -3.42
CA LYS A 132 -21.31 2.06 -3.18
C LYS A 132 -21.72 0.70 -3.77
N GLU A 133 -20.77 -0.17 -4.05
CA GLU A 133 -20.98 -1.55 -4.49
C GLU A 133 -21.12 -2.49 -3.29
N PHE A 134 -22.11 -2.19 -2.42
CA PHE A 134 -22.26 -2.78 -1.10
C PHE A 134 -22.41 -4.31 -1.10
N LYS A 135 -23.03 -4.90 -2.14
CA LYS A 135 -23.14 -6.38 -2.27
C LYS A 135 -21.78 -7.02 -2.45
N LYS A 136 -20.92 -6.44 -3.31
CA LYS A 136 -19.56 -6.93 -3.52
C LYS A 136 -18.71 -6.71 -2.26
N ALA A 137 -18.79 -5.52 -1.68
CA ALA A 137 -18.08 -5.20 -0.44
C ALA A 137 -18.38 -6.23 0.65
N LYS A 138 -19.67 -6.51 0.90
CA LYS A 138 -20.09 -7.47 1.91
C LYS A 138 -19.54 -8.87 1.62
N SER A 139 -19.69 -9.36 0.39
CA SER A 139 -19.24 -10.70 0.01
C SER A 139 -17.73 -10.87 0.20
N ILE A 140 -16.93 -9.89 -0.25
CA ILE A 140 -15.48 -9.97 -0.17
C ILE A 140 -14.97 -9.86 1.28
N LEU A 141 -15.62 -9.01 2.07
CA LEU A 141 -15.28 -8.87 3.50
C LEU A 141 -15.64 -10.12 4.31
N GLU A 142 -16.81 -10.73 4.06
CA GLU A 142 -17.19 -11.98 4.71
C GLU A 142 -16.19 -13.10 4.39
N ASN A 143 -15.78 -13.23 3.13
CA ASN A 143 -14.75 -14.21 2.72
C ASN A 143 -13.39 -13.94 3.37
N GLY A 144 -13.02 -12.68 3.51
CA GLY A 144 -11.72 -12.30 4.10
C GLY A 144 -11.62 -12.53 5.59
N LEU A 145 -12.74 -12.54 6.33
CA LEU A 145 -12.75 -12.77 7.78
C LEU A 145 -12.16 -14.13 8.17
N ASP A 146 -12.32 -15.15 7.34
CA ASP A 146 -11.81 -16.50 7.60
C ASP A 146 -10.26 -16.55 7.62
N PHE A 147 -9.60 -15.55 7.03
CA PHE A 147 -8.15 -15.43 6.98
C PHE A 147 -7.57 -14.47 8.03
N VAL A 148 -8.41 -13.82 8.85
CA VAL A 148 -7.92 -12.94 9.93
C VAL A 148 -7.53 -13.80 11.12
N ILE A 149 -6.21 -13.92 11.38
CA ILE A 149 -5.67 -14.71 12.48
C ILE A 149 -5.02 -13.78 13.52
N GLU A 150 -5.48 -13.84 14.75
CA GLU A 150 -4.91 -13.15 15.92
C GLU A 150 -4.68 -11.64 15.76
N ASN A 151 -5.40 -11.00 14.81
CA ASN A 151 -5.31 -9.56 14.55
C ASN A 151 -6.64 -8.86 14.88
N LYS A 152 -6.85 -8.56 16.17
CA LYS A 152 -8.08 -7.90 16.65
C LYS A 152 -8.33 -6.54 16.02
N VAL A 153 -7.28 -5.81 15.65
CA VAL A 153 -7.41 -4.49 15.01
C VAL A 153 -7.97 -4.63 13.60
N LEU A 154 -7.40 -5.54 12.81
CA LEU A 154 -7.88 -5.83 11.48
C LEU A 154 -9.31 -6.40 11.51
N GLU A 155 -9.57 -7.35 12.41
CA GLU A 155 -10.92 -7.92 12.60
C GLU A 155 -11.96 -6.85 12.93
N ALA A 156 -11.63 -5.92 13.83
CA ALA A 156 -12.50 -4.78 14.12
C ALA A 156 -12.75 -3.89 12.90
N ASN A 157 -11.74 -3.69 12.06
CA ASN A 157 -11.87 -2.92 10.84
C ASN A 157 -12.76 -3.64 9.80
N PHE A 158 -12.67 -4.98 9.68
CA PHE A 158 -13.61 -5.76 8.88
C PHE A 158 -15.05 -5.57 9.34
N TYR A 159 -15.32 -5.69 10.64
CA TYR A 159 -16.68 -5.50 11.18
C TYR A 159 -17.21 -4.10 10.90
N LYS A 160 -16.39 -3.05 11.02
CA LYS A 160 -16.80 -1.68 10.69
C LYS A 160 -17.24 -1.57 9.22
N GLN A 161 -16.48 -2.16 8.31
CA GLN A 161 -16.81 -2.12 6.89
C GLN A 161 -18.04 -2.98 6.56
N LEU A 162 -18.21 -4.13 7.19
CA LEU A 162 -19.38 -4.98 7.05
C LEU A 162 -20.66 -4.31 7.56
N ILE A 163 -20.57 -3.55 8.67
CA ILE A 163 -21.70 -2.77 9.18
C ILE A 163 -22.16 -1.75 8.13
N ILE A 164 -21.22 -1.05 7.47
CA ILE A 164 -21.54 -0.11 6.39
C ILE A 164 -22.26 -0.81 5.24
N SER A 165 -21.75 -1.94 4.77
CA SER A 165 -22.38 -2.71 3.69
C SER A 165 -23.77 -3.18 4.09
N CYS A 166 -23.94 -3.79 5.28
CA CYS A 166 -25.21 -4.30 5.76
C CYS A 166 -26.26 -3.20 5.95
N GLU A 167 -25.87 -2.04 6.45
CA GLU A 167 -26.75 -0.89 6.61
C GLU A 167 -27.30 -0.42 5.27
N ASN A 168 -26.47 -0.28 4.27
CA ASN A 168 -26.88 0.17 2.92
C ASN A 168 -27.69 -0.92 2.14
N LEU A 169 -27.56 -2.18 2.55
CA LEU A 169 -28.33 -3.29 1.99
C LEU A 169 -29.63 -3.58 2.77
N ASN A 170 -29.92 -2.84 3.86
CA ASN A 170 -31.01 -3.09 4.78
C ASN A 170 -30.95 -4.50 5.43
N ASP A 171 -29.78 -5.08 5.55
CA ASP A 171 -29.54 -6.35 6.23
C ASP A 171 -29.34 -6.11 7.74
N ASN A 172 -30.44 -5.81 8.42
CA ASN A 172 -30.42 -5.44 9.83
C ASN A 172 -29.93 -6.56 10.74
N ALA A 173 -30.20 -7.83 10.39
CA ALA A 173 -29.78 -8.99 11.18
C ALA A 173 -28.24 -9.11 11.20
N LYS A 174 -27.59 -9.03 10.03
CA LYS A 174 -26.13 -9.09 9.95
C LYS A 174 -25.48 -7.81 10.50
N LYS A 175 -26.08 -6.64 10.28
CA LYS A 175 -25.61 -5.39 10.90
C LYS A 175 -25.52 -5.51 12.42
N GLU A 176 -26.56 -6.04 13.06
CA GLU A 176 -26.59 -6.25 14.52
C GLU A 176 -25.54 -7.28 14.95
N LEU A 177 -25.42 -8.39 14.22
CA LEU A 177 -24.40 -9.41 14.46
C LEU A 177 -22.98 -8.80 14.50
N TYR A 178 -22.62 -8.03 13.46
CA TYR A 178 -21.28 -7.42 13.38
C TYR A 178 -21.06 -6.31 14.40
N ASN A 179 -22.09 -5.54 14.78
CA ASN A 179 -22.02 -4.59 15.88
C ASN A 179 -21.71 -5.30 17.21
N ASN A 180 -22.35 -6.44 17.47
CA ASN A 180 -22.12 -7.20 18.69
C ASN A 180 -20.70 -7.80 18.72
N LYS A 181 -20.22 -8.34 17.60
CA LYS A 181 -18.85 -8.84 17.48
C LYS A 181 -17.82 -7.73 17.70
N LEU A 182 -18.02 -6.55 17.11
CA LEU A 182 -17.15 -5.39 17.31
C LEU A 182 -17.08 -4.97 18.80
N LYS A 183 -18.22 -4.93 19.50
CA LYS A 183 -18.27 -4.63 20.95
C LYS A 183 -17.54 -5.67 21.79
N GLN A 184 -17.54 -6.95 21.39
CA GLN A 184 -16.81 -8.01 22.10
C GLN A 184 -15.29 -7.87 21.97
N LEU A 185 -14.79 -7.39 20.84
CA LEU A 185 -13.34 -7.15 20.64
C LEU A 185 -12.81 -5.97 21.48
N GLN A 186 -13.67 -5.06 21.93
CA GLN A 186 -13.31 -3.86 22.70
C GLN A 186 -13.30 -4.09 24.21
N LYS A 187 -13.71 -5.28 24.66
CA LYS A 187 -13.65 -5.70 26.08
C LYS A 187 -12.34 -6.39 26.41
#